data_746e12df662a944df686c68b06ca337e
#
_entry.id   746e12df662a944df686c68b06ca337e
#
_cell.length_a   1.000
_cell.length_b   1.000
_cell.length_c   1.000
_cell.angle_alpha   90.00
_cell.angle_beta   90.00
_cell.angle_gamma   90.00
#
_symmetry.space_group_name_H-M   'P 1'
#
loop_
_entity.id
_entity.type
_entity.pdbx_description
1 polymer ?
#
loop_
_entity_poly.entity_id
_entity_poly.type
_entity_poly.pdbx_seq_one_letter_code
_entity_poly.pdbx_strand_id
1 'polypeptide(L)'
;MKRVLQIMGGLKRGGLETFAMNIYRSIDRSEIQFDFLLTQVAGGDYEEEAKSLGANIYYIPPRNKGYKAYHKALDDFFSKHHDYIAIHEHISSLTSIDPAYYAKKYGIPVRIFHSHSSSIQKSLRLHWVHTILHYLNKPKVHSYATHYLGCSDKALDWMYKYTGVRSKALMVNNGINCEQYAYNKIIRAEVRKEFGIGDADFVIGHVGRFIPLKNQVFLVDILSELHRSMSSAKLLLVGEGDTMDEIKTKVSDKGLEKSVIFTGVRSDVARLMQAMDIFVMPSWFEGLPVSIVEAQAAGLPVVASDTISYDSDLTGTILFKSIKDSAEDWSKCILEWKEKNGRPNNIEELKKAGFDSKTTVKQLVNIYIGNV
;
A
#
# COMPACT_ATOMS: atom_id res chain seq x y z
N MET A 1 4.31 -1.66 -29.60
CA MET A 1 3.83 -1.36 -28.24
C MET A 1 5.03 -1.51 -27.32
N LYS A 2 5.35 -0.47 -26.54
CA LYS A 2 6.48 -0.49 -25.60
C LYS A 2 6.12 -1.33 -24.36
N ARG A 3 7.07 -2.12 -23.84
CA ARG A 3 6.82 -2.94 -22.63
C ARG A 3 7.80 -2.59 -21.52
N VAL A 4 7.29 -2.57 -20.28
CA VAL A 4 8.04 -2.35 -19.04
C VAL A 4 7.91 -3.58 -18.16
N LEU A 5 9.02 -4.09 -17.68
CA LEU A 5 9.05 -5.23 -16.77
C LEU A 5 9.00 -4.76 -15.31
N GLN A 6 7.92 -5.07 -14.62
CA GLN A 6 7.77 -4.86 -13.18
C GLN A 6 8.37 -6.05 -12.44
N ILE A 7 9.30 -5.81 -11.51
CA ILE A 7 9.99 -6.88 -10.78
C ILE A 7 9.66 -6.75 -9.28
N MET A 8 9.09 -7.80 -8.69
CA MET A 8 8.69 -7.81 -7.28
C MET A 8 8.58 -9.23 -6.70
N GLY A 9 8.29 -9.32 -5.40
CA GLY A 9 8.14 -10.61 -4.72
C GLY A 9 6.99 -11.43 -5.27
N GLY A 10 5.81 -10.86 -5.35
CA GLY A 10 4.57 -11.49 -5.81
C GLY A 10 3.52 -10.44 -6.12
N LEU A 11 2.29 -10.86 -6.44
CA LEU A 11 1.13 -10.00 -6.70
C LEU A 11 0.02 -10.21 -5.66
N LYS A 12 0.39 -10.32 -4.39
CA LYS A 12 -0.57 -10.35 -3.28
C LYS A 12 -1.03 -8.93 -2.93
N ARG A 13 -2.10 -8.79 -2.15
CA ARG A 13 -2.56 -7.47 -1.71
C ARG A 13 -1.66 -6.90 -0.62
N GLY A 14 -0.71 -6.08 -1.02
CA GLY A 14 0.20 -5.29 -0.19
C GLY A 14 0.33 -3.88 -0.75
N GLY A 15 0.95 -2.96 0.00
CA GLY A 15 1.09 -1.56 -0.43
C GLY A 15 1.88 -1.38 -1.73
N LEU A 16 2.95 -2.17 -1.91
CA LEU A 16 3.80 -2.17 -3.10
C LEU A 16 3.05 -2.70 -4.32
N GLU A 17 2.38 -3.83 -4.17
CA GLU A 17 1.64 -4.49 -5.23
C GLU A 17 0.41 -3.66 -5.64
N THR A 18 -0.27 -3.08 -4.66
CA THR A 18 -1.38 -2.15 -4.90
C THR A 18 -0.92 -0.92 -5.67
N PHE A 19 0.26 -0.36 -5.34
CA PHE A 19 0.87 0.72 -6.11
C PHE A 19 1.07 0.33 -7.58
N ALA A 20 1.76 -0.79 -7.84
CA ALA A 20 2.02 -1.25 -9.20
C ALA A 20 0.73 -1.47 -10.01
N MET A 21 -0.30 -2.05 -9.37
CA MET A 21 -1.60 -2.26 -10.01
C MET A 21 -2.38 -0.96 -10.23
N ASN A 22 -2.32 0.01 -9.31
CA ASN A 22 -2.95 1.32 -9.51
C ASN A 22 -2.34 2.06 -10.70
N ILE A 23 -1.02 1.99 -10.87
CA ILE A 23 -0.36 2.52 -12.06
C ILE A 23 -0.80 1.77 -13.31
N TYR A 24 -0.87 0.43 -13.26
CA TYR A 24 -1.23 -0.39 -14.42
C TYR A 24 -2.68 -0.20 -14.87
N ARG A 25 -3.60 0.03 -13.92
CA ARG A 25 -5.00 0.42 -14.24
C ARG A 25 -5.10 1.78 -14.91
N SER A 26 -4.21 2.70 -14.56
CA SER A 26 -4.28 4.12 -14.94
C SER A 26 -3.41 4.48 -16.16
N ILE A 27 -2.43 3.65 -16.54
CA ILE A 27 -1.56 3.90 -17.69
C ILE A 27 -2.28 3.65 -19.01
N ASP A 28 -1.93 4.39 -20.06
CA ASP A 28 -2.40 4.08 -21.41
C ASP A 28 -1.72 2.79 -21.93
N ARG A 29 -2.46 1.70 -21.85
CA ARG A 29 -1.97 0.38 -22.25
C ARG A 29 -1.85 0.18 -23.74
N SER A 30 -2.32 1.12 -24.54
CA SER A 30 -2.06 1.12 -25.99
C SER A 30 -0.64 1.59 -26.31
N GLU A 31 -0.05 2.42 -25.45
CA GLU A 31 1.31 2.94 -25.60
C GLU A 31 2.33 2.12 -24.81
N ILE A 32 2.05 1.88 -23.52
CA ILE A 32 2.95 1.16 -22.59
C ILE A 32 2.21 0.02 -21.92
N GLN A 33 2.72 -1.19 -22.09
CA GLN A 33 2.20 -2.39 -21.48
C GLN A 33 3.16 -2.90 -20.37
N PHE A 34 2.61 -3.44 -19.28
CA PHE A 34 3.41 -4.06 -18.23
C PHE A 34 3.49 -5.57 -18.39
N ASP A 35 4.63 -6.12 -18.00
CA ASP A 35 4.83 -7.52 -17.67
C ASP A 35 5.37 -7.62 -16.25
N PHE A 36 5.21 -8.78 -15.62
CA PHE A 36 5.65 -9.00 -14.24
C PHE A 36 6.63 -10.16 -14.15
N LEU A 37 7.77 -9.92 -13.49
CA LEU A 37 8.73 -10.97 -13.09
C LEU A 37 8.66 -11.13 -11.57
N LEU A 38 8.14 -12.27 -11.13
CA LEU A 38 7.86 -12.57 -9.74
C LEU A 38 8.86 -13.59 -9.18
N THR A 39 9.33 -13.34 -7.93
CA THR A 39 10.25 -14.22 -7.22
C THR A 39 9.56 -15.13 -6.21
N GLN A 40 8.24 -15.19 -6.22
CA GLN A 40 7.41 -16.09 -5.41
C GLN A 40 6.63 -17.05 -6.30
N VAL A 41 6.05 -18.07 -5.67
CA VAL A 41 5.18 -19.03 -6.36
C VAL A 41 3.87 -18.33 -6.77
N ALA A 42 3.26 -18.77 -7.87
CA ALA A 42 1.96 -18.31 -8.39
C ALA A 42 0.85 -18.32 -7.32
N GLY A 43 -0.20 -17.52 -7.52
CA GLY A 43 -1.36 -17.43 -6.65
C GLY A 43 -1.48 -16.10 -5.92
N GLY A 44 -1.01 -15.00 -6.51
CA GLY A 44 -1.23 -13.64 -6.01
C GLY A 44 -2.62 -13.12 -6.37
N ASP A 45 -3.22 -12.33 -5.47
CA ASP A 45 -4.60 -11.80 -5.60
C ASP A 45 -4.81 -10.93 -6.86
N TYR A 46 -3.75 -10.32 -7.39
CA TYR A 46 -3.80 -9.45 -8.56
C TYR A 46 -3.39 -10.14 -9.88
N GLU A 47 -3.00 -11.42 -9.86
CA GLU A 47 -2.48 -12.08 -11.06
C GLU A 47 -3.51 -12.18 -12.19
N GLU A 48 -4.74 -12.58 -11.88
CA GLU A 48 -5.81 -12.70 -12.88
C GLU A 48 -6.19 -11.33 -13.45
N GLU A 49 -6.24 -10.31 -12.60
CA GLU A 49 -6.47 -8.94 -13.05
C GLU A 49 -5.34 -8.45 -13.94
N ALA A 50 -4.08 -8.65 -13.56
CA ALA A 50 -2.94 -8.24 -14.37
C ALA A 50 -2.95 -8.90 -15.76
N LYS A 51 -3.28 -10.20 -15.84
CA LYS A 51 -3.46 -10.93 -17.10
C LYS A 51 -4.61 -10.37 -17.92
N SER A 52 -5.74 -10.07 -17.29
CA SER A 52 -6.91 -9.49 -17.97
C SER A 52 -6.63 -8.12 -18.58
N LEU A 53 -5.68 -7.37 -17.99
CA LEU A 53 -5.19 -6.10 -18.50
C LEU A 53 -4.12 -6.26 -19.60
N GLY A 54 -3.70 -7.50 -19.94
CA GLY A 54 -2.76 -7.82 -21.00
C GLY A 54 -1.31 -8.05 -20.57
N ALA A 55 -1.04 -8.23 -19.27
CA ALA A 55 0.28 -8.54 -18.77
C ALA A 55 0.68 -10.00 -18.99
N ASN A 56 1.94 -10.25 -19.32
CA ASN A 56 2.56 -11.55 -19.12
C ASN A 56 3.13 -11.63 -17.68
N ILE A 57 2.99 -12.79 -17.05
CA ILE A 57 3.54 -13.04 -15.71
C ILE A 57 4.55 -14.16 -15.79
N TYR A 58 5.77 -13.88 -15.35
CA TYR A 58 6.89 -14.81 -15.32
C TYR A 58 7.30 -15.08 -13.89
N TYR A 59 7.76 -16.29 -13.63
CA TYR A 59 8.19 -16.74 -12.30
C TYR A 59 9.62 -17.22 -12.33
N ILE A 60 10.41 -16.77 -11.36
CA ILE A 60 11.75 -17.27 -11.11
C ILE A 60 11.84 -17.79 -9.67
N PRO A 61 12.67 -18.80 -9.39
CA PRO A 61 12.84 -19.30 -8.04
C PRO A 61 13.37 -18.20 -7.13
N PRO A 62 12.91 -18.08 -5.87
CA PRO A 62 13.46 -17.09 -4.96
C PRO A 62 14.92 -17.44 -4.58
N ARG A 63 15.75 -16.40 -4.42
CA ARG A 63 17.18 -16.50 -4.16
C ARG A 63 17.54 -17.38 -2.97
N ASN A 64 16.71 -17.39 -1.92
CA ASN A 64 16.93 -18.18 -0.70
C ASN A 64 16.70 -19.70 -0.89
N LYS A 65 16.09 -20.12 -1.99
CA LYS A 65 15.92 -21.55 -2.35
C LYS A 65 17.05 -22.11 -3.22
N GLY A 66 18.00 -21.26 -3.66
CA GLY A 66 19.15 -21.72 -4.42
C GLY A 66 19.81 -20.61 -5.24
N TYR A 67 20.97 -20.14 -4.79
CA TYR A 67 21.69 -19.05 -5.45
C TYR A 67 21.99 -19.32 -6.94
N LYS A 68 22.55 -20.50 -7.26
CA LYS A 68 22.86 -20.86 -8.65
C LYS A 68 21.61 -20.98 -9.53
N ALA A 69 20.54 -21.58 -9.01
CA ALA A 69 19.28 -21.72 -9.75
C ALA A 69 18.63 -20.35 -10.02
N TYR A 70 18.65 -19.45 -9.05
CA TYR A 70 18.15 -18.09 -9.18
C TYR A 70 18.90 -17.30 -10.25
N HIS A 71 20.23 -17.29 -10.21
CA HIS A 71 21.07 -16.60 -11.19
C HIS A 71 20.91 -17.18 -12.61
N LYS A 72 20.85 -18.53 -12.71
CA LYS A 72 20.58 -19.18 -13.99
C LYS A 72 19.21 -18.78 -14.54
N ALA A 73 18.17 -18.74 -13.71
CA ALA A 73 16.83 -18.35 -14.13
C ALA A 73 16.76 -16.88 -14.59
N LEU A 74 17.47 -15.96 -13.93
CA LEU A 74 17.60 -14.57 -14.37
C LEU A 74 18.33 -14.46 -15.71
N ASP A 75 19.44 -15.16 -15.88
CA ASP A 75 20.22 -15.16 -17.11
C ASP A 75 19.42 -15.74 -18.29
N ASP A 76 18.78 -16.90 -18.07
CA ASP A 76 17.90 -17.54 -19.07
C ASP A 76 16.69 -16.64 -19.43
N PHE A 77 16.11 -15.92 -18.45
CA PHE A 77 15.01 -15.00 -18.68
C PHE A 77 15.44 -13.80 -19.52
N PHE A 78 16.43 -13.05 -19.07
CA PHE A 78 16.86 -11.83 -19.76
C PHE A 78 17.52 -12.10 -21.11
N SER A 79 18.11 -13.29 -21.34
CA SER A 79 18.64 -13.68 -22.65
C SER A 79 17.54 -13.80 -23.72
N LYS A 80 16.29 -14.11 -23.30
CA LYS A 80 15.12 -14.29 -24.18
C LYS A 80 14.18 -13.07 -24.18
N HIS A 81 14.21 -12.28 -23.13
CA HIS A 81 13.29 -11.17 -22.89
C HIS A 81 14.09 -9.89 -22.56
N HIS A 82 14.70 -9.29 -23.57
CA HIS A 82 15.55 -8.09 -23.45
C HIS A 82 15.06 -6.90 -24.29
N ASP A 83 13.90 -6.99 -24.89
CA ASP A 83 13.25 -5.96 -25.68
C ASP A 83 12.43 -4.96 -24.85
N TYR A 84 12.48 -5.05 -23.52
CA TYR A 84 11.87 -4.08 -22.63
C TYR A 84 12.53 -2.71 -22.72
N ILE A 85 11.70 -1.64 -22.75
CA ILE A 85 12.22 -0.26 -22.67
C ILE A 85 12.73 0.07 -21.27
N ALA A 86 12.18 -0.58 -20.24
CA ALA A 86 12.55 -0.38 -18.85
C ALA A 86 12.32 -1.64 -18.01
N ILE A 87 13.12 -1.79 -16.96
CA ILE A 87 12.75 -2.58 -15.77
C ILE A 87 12.44 -1.63 -14.61
N HIS A 88 11.42 -1.98 -13.82
CA HIS A 88 11.05 -1.28 -12.60
C HIS A 88 11.06 -2.26 -11.43
N GLU A 89 12.13 -2.21 -10.65
CA GLU A 89 12.33 -3.12 -9.52
C GLU A 89 11.78 -2.49 -8.24
N HIS A 90 10.73 -3.10 -7.68
CA HIS A 90 10.09 -2.67 -6.45
C HIS A 90 10.73 -3.38 -5.26
N ILE A 91 11.41 -2.62 -4.41
CA ILE A 91 12.24 -3.18 -3.35
C ILE A 91 12.03 -2.47 -2.01
N SER A 92 12.15 -3.24 -0.93
CA SER A 92 12.18 -2.69 0.44
C SER A 92 13.61 -2.52 0.96
N SER A 93 14.58 -3.17 0.32
CA SER A 93 16.00 -3.10 0.68
C SER A 93 16.87 -3.65 -0.45
N LEU A 94 18.15 -3.29 -0.47
CA LEU A 94 19.16 -3.74 -1.45
C LEU A 94 19.74 -5.13 -1.07
N THR A 95 18.92 -6.06 -0.64
CA THR A 95 19.38 -7.43 -0.36
C THR A 95 19.80 -8.17 -1.62
N SER A 96 19.24 -7.77 -2.78
CA SER A 96 19.66 -8.19 -4.11
C SER A 96 19.62 -7.00 -5.06
N ILE A 97 20.54 -6.96 -5.99
CA ILE A 97 20.60 -6.03 -7.13
C ILE A 97 20.72 -6.82 -8.44
N ASP A 98 20.49 -8.13 -8.35
CA ASP A 98 20.78 -9.09 -9.40
C ASP A 98 19.89 -8.86 -10.64
N PRO A 99 18.57 -8.57 -10.56
CA PRO A 99 17.78 -8.30 -11.75
C PRO A 99 18.31 -7.11 -12.56
N ALA A 100 18.69 -6.01 -11.89
CA ALA A 100 19.24 -4.83 -12.57
C ALA A 100 20.63 -5.13 -13.19
N TYR A 101 21.43 -6.01 -12.59
CA TYR A 101 22.68 -6.48 -13.17
C TYR A 101 22.43 -7.20 -14.49
N TYR A 102 21.48 -8.16 -14.53
CA TYR A 102 21.16 -8.89 -15.77
C TYR A 102 20.49 -7.99 -16.82
N ALA A 103 19.59 -7.12 -16.41
CA ALA A 103 19.00 -6.13 -17.31
C ALA A 103 20.07 -5.25 -17.99
N LYS A 104 21.09 -4.83 -17.23
CA LYS A 104 22.25 -4.10 -17.77
C LYS A 104 23.06 -4.97 -18.74
N LYS A 105 23.37 -6.23 -18.36
CA LYS A 105 24.09 -7.19 -19.19
C LYS A 105 23.44 -7.40 -20.56
N TYR A 106 22.11 -7.42 -20.60
CA TYR A 106 21.32 -7.63 -21.81
C TYR A 106 20.82 -6.33 -22.47
N GLY A 107 21.35 -5.16 -22.06
CA GLY A 107 21.18 -3.90 -22.77
C GLY A 107 19.87 -3.16 -22.54
N ILE A 108 19.08 -3.52 -21.51
CA ILE A 108 17.84 -2.78 -21.19
C ILE A 108 18.23 -1.36 -20.73
N PRO A 109 17.74 -0.29 -21.39
CA PRO A 109 18.28 1.05 -21.22
C PRO A 109 17.88 1.67 -19.87
N VAL A 110 16.61 1.56 -19.47
CA VAL A 110 16.10 2.17 -18.23
C VAL A 110 15.98 1.10 -17.14
N ARG A 111 16.65 1.32 -16.01
CA ARG A 111 16.68 0.40 -14.87
C ARG A 111 16.41 1.18 -13.61
N ILE A 112 15.22 0.93 -13.02
CA ILE A 112 14.67 1.70 -11.91
C ILE A 112 14.74 0.88 -10.64
N PHE A 113 15.32 1.45 -9.57
CA PHE A 113 15.10 0.96 -8.21
C PHE A 113 14.08 1.86 -7.53
N HIS A 114 12.98 1.27 -7.04
CA HIS A 114 11.93 1.98 -6.32
C HIS A 114 11.82 1.48 -4.89
N SER A 115 12.15 2.33 -3.95
CA SER A 115 12.09 2.04 -2.52
C SER A 115 10.68 2.23 -1.97
N HIS A 116 10.11 1.17 -1.40
CA HIS A 116 8.78 1.19 -0.76
C HIS A 116 8.82 1.09 0.76
N SER A 117 10.01 1.13 1.37
CA SER A 117 10.18 0.98 2.81
C SER A 117 11.31 1.86 3.32
N SER A 118 11.23 2.25 4.58
CA SER A 118 12.28 3.00 5.29
C SER A 118 13.17 2.12 6.17
N SER A 119 12.94 0.79 6.18
CA SER A 119 13.71 -0.17 6.98
C SER A 119 13.47 -1.61 6.56
N ILE A 120 14.27 -2.53 7.08
CA ILE A 120 14.02 -3.98 7.00
C ILE A 120 13.16 -4.40 8.19
N GLN A 121 12.15 -5.23 7.96
CA GLN A 121 11.30 -5.74 9.03
C GLN A 121 12.12 -6.56 10.04
N LYS A 122 12.07 -6.17 11.31
CA LYS A 122 12.79 -6.83 12.40
C LYS A 122 12.35 -8.29 12.65
N SER A 123 11.12 -8.62 12.28
CA SER A 123 10.55 -9.98 12.37
C SER A 123 11.11 -10.97 11.33
N LEU A 124 11.84 -10.49 10.32
CA LEU A 124 12.43 -11.38 9.32
C LEU A 124 13.51 -12.26 9.94
N ARG A 125 13.39 -13.56 9.71
CA ARG A 125 14.48 -14.50 10.00
C ARG A 125 15.75 -14.02 9.28
N LEU A 126 16.89 -13.97 9.99
CA LEU A 126 18.15 -13.44 9.46
C LEU A 126 18.11 -11.96 9.09
N HIS A 127 17.33 -11.14 9.81
CA HIS A 127 17.27 -9.68 9.65
C HIS A 127 18.67 -9.05 9.54
N TRP A 128 19.64 -9.50 10.35
CA TRP A 128 21.01 -9.00 10.33
C TRP A 128 21.73 -9.30 9.01
N VAL A 129 21.50 -10.47 8.38
CA VAL A 129 22.07 -10.80 7.05
C VAL A 129 21.51 -9.86 5.99
N HIS A 130 20.18 -9.63 6.01
CA HIS A 130 19.54 -8.69 5.08
C HIS A 130 20.10 -7.28 5.25
N THR A 131 20.36 -6.85 6.50
CA THR A 131 20.95 -5.55 6.79
C THR A 131 22.37 -5.44 6.23
N ILE A 132 23.22 -6.46 6.46
CA ILE A 132 24.59 -6.49 5.92
C ILE A 132 24.55 -6.43 4.38
N LEU A 133 23.75 -7.26 3.73
CA LEU A 133 23.61 -7.28 2.26
C LEU A 133 23.14 -5.94 1.72
N HIS A 134 22.20 -5.29 2.39
CA HIS A 134 21.74 -3.95 2.02
C HIS A 134 22.91 -2.96 1.99
N TYR A 135 23.69 -2.88 3.06
CA TYR A 135 24.84 -1.96 3.13
C TYR A 135 25.98 -2.33 2.17
N LEU A 136 26.24 -3.60 1.92
CA LEU A 136 27.24 -4.05 0.94
C LEU A 136 26.85 -3.73 -0.51
N ASN A 137 25.54 -3.70 -0.81
CA ASN A 137 25.06 -3.41 -2.15
C ASN A 137 24.82 -1.91 -2.37
N LYS A 138 24.67 -1.12 -1.30
CA LYS A 138 24.40 0.32 -1.37
C LYS A 138 25.41 1.09 -2.28
N PRO A 139 26.74 0.88 -2.18
CA PRO A 139 27.70 1.55 -3.06
C PRO A 139 27.58 1.14 -4.53
N LYS A 140 26.95 0.02 -4.84
CA LYS A 140 26.83 -0.52 -6.20
C LYS A 140 25.58 -0.01 -6.95
N VAL A 141 24.67 0.69 -6.28
CA VAL A 141 23.40 1.15 -6.86
C VAL A 141 23.62 1.93 -8.15
N HIS A 142 24.57 2.89 -8.16
CA HIS A 142 24.89 3.71 -9.32
C HIS A 142 25.41 2.92 -10.54
N SER A 143 25.93 1.71 -10.31
CA SER A 143 26.50 0.89 -11.39
C SER A 143 25.42 0.12 -12.18
N TYR A 144 24.25 -0.10 -11.56
CA TYR A 144 23.21 -0.95 -12.15
C TYR A 144 21.89 -0.22 -12.41
N ALA A 145 21.47 0.67 -11.52
CA ALA A 145 20.30 1.51 -11.74
C ALA A 145 20.64 2.78 -12.55
N THR A 146 19.68 3.23 -13.35
CA THR A 146 19.72 4.52 -14.07
C THR A 146 18.84 5.55 -13.38
N HIS A 147 17.78 5.11 -12.70
CA HIS A 147 16.82 5.95 -11.98
C HIS A 147 16.58 5.43 -10.57
N TYR A 148 16.37 6.36 -9.64
CA TYR A 148 16.32 6.12 -8.21
C TYR A 148 15.02 6.71 -7.68
N LEU A 149 14.08 5.86 -7.24
CA LEU A 149 12.77 6.29 -6.78
C LEU A 149 12.51 5.85 -5.34
N GLY A 150 11.63 6.58 -4.67
CA GLY A 150 11.13 6.19 -3.35
C GLY A 150 9.79 6.83 -3.02
N CYS A 151 8.97 6.13 -2.25
CA CYS A 151 7.62 6.57 -1.88
C CYS A 151 7.59 7.63 -0.75
N SER A 152 8.72 7.97 -0.17
CA SER A 152 8.88 9.01 0.86
C SER A 152 10.34 9.40 1.02
N ASP A 153 10.62 10.56 1.64
CA ASP A 153 12.01 10.97 1.95
C ASP A 153 12.73 9.94 2.83
N LYS A 154 12.04 9.35 3.80
CA LYS A 154 12.60 8.27 4.63
C LYS A 154 12.97 7.03 3.79
N ALA A 155 12.17 6.68 2.80
CA ALA A 155 12.45 5.58 1.89
C ALA A 155 13.63 5.90 0.94
N LEU A 156 13.70 7.13 0.46
CA LEU A 156 14.83 7.62 -0.33
C LEU A 156 16.13 7.63 0.48
N ASP A 157 16.09 8.11 1.71
CA ASP A 157 17.26 8.12 2.60
C ASP A 157 17.70 6.71 2.96
N TRP A 158 16.75 5.84 3.29
CA TRP A 158 17.03 4.43 3.56
C TRP A 158 17.82 3.80 2.41
N MET A 159 17.34 3.98 1.20
CA MET A 159 17.91 3.34 0.02
C MET A 159 19.18 4.03 -0.49
N TYR A 160 19.20 5.37 -0.53
CA TYR A 160 20.18 6.12 -1.33
C TYR A 160 21.08 7.05 -0.52
N LYS A 161 20.83 7.26 0.78
CA LYS A 161 21.75 8.06 1.62
C LYS A 161 23.14 7.44 1.62
N TYR A 162 24.15 8.26 1.40
CA TYR A 162 25.58 7.89 1.27
C TYR A 162 25.94 7.06 0.02
N THR A 163 25.10 7.04 -1.02
CA THR A 163 25.41 6.33 -2.28
C THR A 163 25.94 7.26 -3.39
N GLY A 164 25.95 8.58 -3.17
CA GLY A 164 26.26 9.57 -4.21
C GLY A 164 25.11 9.86 -5.20
N VAL A 165 23.99 9.12 -5.11
CA VAL A 165 22.85 9.33 -6.01
C VAL A 165 21.59 9.89 -5.33
N ARG A 166 21.63 10.15 -4.01
CA ARG A 166 20.48 10.66 -3.26
C ARG A 166 19.91 11.97 -3.83
N SER A 167 20.78 12.88 -4.32
CA SER A 167 20.36 14.13 -4.94
C SER A 167 19.68 13.99 -6.30
N LYS A 168 19.85 12.83 -6.93
CA LYS A 168 19.20 12.47 -8.20
C LYS A 168 17.94 11.62 -7.99
N ALA A 169 17.69 11.21 -6.74
CA ALA A 169 16.56 10.35 -6.43
C ALA A 169 15.26 11.15 -6.37
N LEU A 170 14.22 10.62 -7.01
CA LEU A 170 12.93 11.27 -7.16
C LEU A 170 11.91 10.64 -6.21
N MET A 171 11.09 11.47 -5.60
CA MET A 171 9.94 11.01 -4.86
C MET A 171 8.78 10.67 -5.81
N VAL A 172 8.23 9.48 -5.66
CA VAL A 172 7.07 8.99 -6.40
C VAL A 172 6.06 8.49 -5.39
N ASN A 173 5.03 9.28 -5.15
CA ASN A 173 4.01 8.96 -4.16
C ASN A 173 3.17 7.75 -4.58
N ASN A 174 2.66 7.02 -3.59
CA ASN A 174 1.69 5.95 -3.80
C ASN A 174 0.32 6.54 -4.18
N GLY A 175 0.23 7.05 -5.41
CA GLY A 175 -0.98 7.68 -5.93
C GLY A 175 -2.15 6.71 -6.03
N ILE A 176 -3.34 7.24 -5.73
CA ILE A 176 -4.62 6.55 -5.87
C ILE A 176 -5.48 7.24 -6.94
N ASN A 177 -6.50 6.57 -7.44
CA ASN A 177 -7.51 7.24 -8.25
C ASN A 177 -8.45 8.04 -7.32
N CYS A 178 -8.06 9.28 -7.00
CA CYS A 178 -8.77 10.11 -6.04
C CYS A 178 -10.27 10.26 -6.37
N GLU A 179 -10.63 10.43 -7.64
CA GLU A 179 -12.02 10.60 -8.08
C GLU A 179 -12.89 9.39 -7.75
N GLN A 180 -12.33 8.19 -7.76
CA GLN A 180 -13.06 6.97 -7.43
C GLN A 180 -13.52 6.94 -5.96
N TYR A 181 -12.83 7.66 -5.08
CA TYR A 181 -13.14 7.75 -3.66
C TYR A 181 -14.08 8.92 -3.32
N ALA A 182 -14.30 9.86 -4.24
CA ALA A 182 -15.15 11.01 -4.01
C ALA A 182 -16.50 10.60 -3.39
N TYR A 183 -16.94 11.35 -2.36
CA TYR A 183 -18.14 11.01 -1.62
C TYR A 183 -19.39 10.97 -2.51
N ASN A 184 -20.14 9.88 -2.41
CA ASN A 184 -21.37 9.67 -3.17
C ASN A 184 -22.48 9.12 -2.28
N LYS A 185 -23.55 9.92 -2.08
CA LYS A 185 -24.70 9.56 -1.25
C LYS A 185 -25.44 8.33 -1.73
N ILE A 186 -25.52 8.12 -3.05
CA ILE A 186 -26.23 6.96 -3.65
C ILE A 186 -25.46 5.69 -3.29
N ILE A 187 -24.15 5.67 -3.57
CA ILE A 187 -23.29 4.53 -3.23
C ILE A 187 -23.31 4.24 -1.73
N ARG A 188 -23.29 5.30 -0.89
CA ARG A 188 -23.42 5.14 0.56
C ARG A 188 -24.71 4.40 0.93
N ALA A 189 -25.85 4.79 0.41
CA ALA A 189 -27.13 4.14 0.71
C ALA A 189 -27.15 2.68 0.24
N GLU A 190 -26.63 2.40 -0.95
CA GLU A 190 -26.51 1.03 -1.49
C GLU A 190 -25.65 0.12 -0.60
N VAL A 191 -24.44 0.58 -0.20
CA VAL A 191 -23.54 -0.20 0.64
C VAL A 191 -24.12 -0.41 2.02
N ARG A 192 -24.72 0.63 2.61
CA ARG A 192 -25.37 0.49 3.92
C ARG A 192 -26.52 -0.55 3.87
N LYS A 193 -27.32 -0.53 2.82
CA LYS A 193 -28.37 -1.53 2.60
C LYS A 193 -27.78 -2.95 2.42
N GLU A 194 -26.69 -3.09 1.66
CA GLU A 194 -25.99 -4.37 1.43
C GLU A 194 -25.57 -5.05 2.75
N PHE A 195 -25.07 -4.23 3.70
CA PHE A 195 -24.56 -4.74 4.98
C PHE A 195 -25.56 -4.60 6.16
N GLY A 196 -26.81 -4.23 5.90
CA GLY A 196 -27.81 -4.06 6.96
C GLY A 196 -27.50 -2.94 7.95
N ILE A 197 -26.85 -1.87 7.47
CA ILE A 197 -26.51 -0.67 8.23
C ILE A 197 -27.64 0.33 8.09
N GLY A 198 -28.24 0.72 9.21
CA GLY A 198 -29.31 1.74 9.23
C GLY A 198 -28.77 3.14 9.01
N ASP A 199 -29.65 4.08 8.59
CA ASP A 199 -29.24 5.48 8.34
C ASP A 199 -28.73 6.18 9.59
N ALA A 200 -29.26 5.81 10.77
CA ALA A 200 -28.86 6.35 12.06
C ALA A 200 -27.62 5.67 12.67
N ASP A 201 -27.15 4.56 12.09
CA ASP A 201 -25.98 3.85 12.61
C ASP A 201 -24.71 4.70 12.40
N PHE A 202 -23.84 4.71 13.40
CA PHE A 202 -22.52 5.33 13.31
C PHE A 202 -21.47 4.26 12.95
N VAL A 203 -20.82 4.41 11.81
CA VAL A 203 -19.92 3.39 11.24
C VAL A 203 -18.46 3.80 11.35
N ILE A 204 -17.74 3.09 12.22
CA ILE A 204 -16.27 3.13 12.24
C ILE A 204 -15.75 2.19 11.16
N GLY A 205 -14.86 2.69 10.31
CA GLY A 205 -14.23 1.91 9.23
C GLY A 205 -12.76 1.64 9.48
N HIS A 206 -12.30 0.45 9.06
CA HIS A 206 -10.89 0.13 8.97
C HIS A 206 -10.62 -0.75 7.75
N VAL A 207 -9.54 -0.43 7.01
CA VAL A 207 -9.11 -1.19 5.83
C VAL A 207 -7.65 -1.59 5.99
N GLY A 208 -7.37 -2.88 5.89
CA GLY A 208 -6.01 -3.39 5.95
C GLY A 208 -5.92 -4.88 6.22
N ARG A 209 -4.74 -5.45 6.00
CA ARG A 209 -4.47 -6.85 6.34
C ARG A 209 -4.53 -7.06 7.85
N PHE A 210 -5.16 -8.11 8.31
CA PHE A 210 -5.31 -8.41 9.74
C PHE A 210 -4.04 -9.06 10.29
N ILE A 211 -3.16 -8.20 10.82
CA ILE A 211 -1.86 -8.58 11.40
C ILE A 211 -1.65 -7.80 12.71
N PRO A 212 -0.82 -8.30 13.63
CA PRO A 212 -0.59 -7.64 14.93
C PRO A 212 -0.20 -6.16 14.81
N LEU A 213 0.54 -5.80 13.77
CA LEU A 213 0.99 -4.43 13.53
C LEU A 213 -0.16 -3.43 13.34
N LYS A 214 -1.26 -3.87 12.72
CA LYS A 214 -2.45 -3.04 12.43
C LYS A 214 -3.40 -2.89 13.63
N ASN A 215 -3.27 -3.76 14.63
CA ASN A 215 -3.97 -3.68 15.93
C ASN A 215 -5.51 -3.61 15.84
N GLN A 216 -6.12 -4.36 14.89
CA GLN A 216 -7.59 -4.38 14.74
C GLN A 216 -8.31 -4.90 15.98
N VAL A 217 -7.64 -5.72 16.79
CA VAL A 217 -8.17 -6.21 18.08
C VAL A 217 -8.56 -5.04 19.01
N PHE A 218 -7.82 -3.94 18.98
CA PHE A 218 -8.11 -2.74 19.78
C PHE A 218 -9.36 -1.99 19.28
N LEU A 219 -9.71 -2.08 17.99
CA LEU A 219 -10.95 -1.50 17.45
C LEU A 219 -12.21 -2.11 18.09
N VAL A 220 -12.14 -3.38 18.50
CA VAL A 220 -13.24 -4.04 19.21
C VAL A 220 -13.40 -3.46 20.61
N ASP A 221 -12.30 -3.10 21.29
CA ASP A 221 -12.38 -2.41 22.58
C ASP A 221 -12.98 -1.01 22.42
N ILE A 222 -12.54 -0.26 21.42
CA ILE A 222 -13.09 1.07 21.12
C ILE A 222 -14.59 0.98 20.83
N LEU A 223 -15.04 0.00 20.02
CA LEU A 223 -16.47 -0.21 19.75
C LEU A 223 -17.23 -0.53 21.02
N SER A 224 -16.68 -1.37 21.90
CA SER A 224 -17.28 -1.71 23.20
C SER A 224 -17.49 -0.48 24.07
N GLU A 225 -16.53 0.45 24.11
CA GLU A 225 -16.66 1.70 24.84
C GLU A 225 -17.70 2.64 24.20
N LEU A 226 -17.72 2.72 22.86
CA LEU A 226 -18.72 3.52 22.14
C LEU A 226 -20.16 3.05 22.42
N HIS A 227 -20.37 1.75 22.57
CA HIS A 227 -21.70 1.18 22.86
C HIS A 227 -22.27 1.64 24.20
N ARG A 228 -21.44 2.14 25.14
CA ARG A 228 -21.94 2.72 26.41
C ARG A 228 -22.75 4.00 26.20
N SER A 229 -22.44 4.76 25.14
CA SER A 229 -23.11 6.02 24.81
C SER A 229 -23.88 5.98 23.49
N MET A 230 -23.54 5.06 22.59
CA MET A 230 -24.11 4.96 21.24
C MET A 230 -24.23 3.48 20.84
N SER A 231 -25.29 2.81 21.25
CA SER A 231 -25.53 1.38 20.95
C SER A 231 -25.73 1.08 19.46
N SER A 232 -25.98 2.11 18.64
CA SER A 232 -26.07 1.99 17.16
C SER A 232 -24.70 2.05 16.46
N ALA A 233 -23.60 2.18 17.20
CA ALA A 233 -22.26 2.16 16.59
C ALA A 233 -21.94 0.80 15.98
N LYS A 234 -21.33 0.80 14.79
CA LYS A 234 -20.90 -0.39 14.06
C LYS A 234 -19.42 -0.28 13.67
N LEU A 235 -18.78 -1.42 13.53
CA LEU A 235 -17.40 -1.52 13.07
C LEU A 235 -17.37 -2.29 11.75
N LEU A 236 -16.93 -1.64 10.67
CA LEU A 236 -16.77 -2.22 9.34
C LEU A 236 -15.29 -2.52 9.10
N LEU A 237 -14.93 -3.80 9.10
CA LEU A 237 -13.57 -4.31 8.93
C LEU A 237 -13.40 -4.88 7.52
N VAL A 238 -12.53 -4.25 6.73
CA VAL A 238 -12.24 -4.67 5.34
C VAL A 238 -10.84 -5.27 5.28
N GLY A 239 -10.76 -6.55 4.96
CA GLY A 239 -9.53 -7.32 4.86
C GLY A 239 -9.59 -8.67 5.56
N GLU A 240 -8.46 -9.35 5.55
CA GLU A 240 -8.23 -10.66 6.19
C GLU A 240 -6.79 -10.75 6.70
N GLY A 241 -6.47 -11.78 7.47
CA GLY A 241 -5.12 -12.08 7.90
C GLY A 241 -5.05 -12.88 9.20
N ASP A 242 -3.83 -13.01 9.71
CA ASP A 242 -3.47 -13.96 10.78
C ASP A 242 -4.18 -13.68 12.12
N THR A 243 -4.64 -12.44 12.37
CA THR A 243 -5.35 -12.06 13.60
C THR A 243 -6.88 -12.16 13.51
N MET A 244 -7.44 -12.69 12.41
CA MET A 244 -8.89 -12.76 12.20
C MET A 244 -9.60 -13.52 13.32
N ASP A 245 -9.08 -14.68 13.71
CA ASP A 245 -9.71 -15.52 14.74
C ASP A 245 -9.66 -14.87 16.12
N GLU A 246 -8.56 -14.18 16.46
CA GLU A 246 -8.42 -13.39 17.67
C GLU A 246 -9.46 -12.28 17.74
N ILE A 247 -9.65 -11.55 16.63
CA ILE A 247 -10.65 -10.47 16.55
C ILE A 247 -12.06 -11.04 16.71
N LYS A 248 -12.40 -12.14 16.03
CA LYS A 248 -13.73 -12.80 16.13
C LYS A 248 -14.01 -13.29 17.55
N THR A 249 -13.02 -13.92 18.19
CA THR A 249 -13.14 -14.37 19.59
C THR A 249 -13.45 -13.19 20.49
N LYS A 250 -12.71 -12.09 20.36
CA LYS A 250 -12.93 -10.88 21.16
C LYS A 250 -14.29 -10.24 20.92
N VAL A 251 -14.77 -10.25 19.67
CA VAL A 251 -16.13 -9.78 19.31
C VAL A 251 -17.19 -10.60 20.04
N SER A 252 -17.04 -11.92 20.05
CA SER A 252 -17.96 -12.83 20.76
C SER A 252 -17.92 -12.65 22.28
N ASP A 253 -16.72 -12.56 22.86
CA ASP A 253 -16.53 -12.35 24.30
C ASP A 253 -17.19 -11.05 24.82
N LYS A 254 -17.31 -10.04 23.91
CA LYS A 254 -17.97 -8.77 24.23
C LYS A 254 -19.43 -8.68 23.77
N GLY A 255 -19.97 -9.72 23.14
CA GLY A 255 -21.36 -9.74 22.64
C GLY A 255 -21.63 -8.72 21.52
N LEU A 256 -20.63 -8.47 20.67
CA LEU A 256 -20.67 -7.43 19.63
C LEU A 256 -20.91 -7.99 18.21
N GLU A 257 -21.33 -9.24 18.06
CA GLU A 257 -21.48 -9.92 16.77
C GLU A 257 -22.41 -9.18 15.80
N LYS A 258 -23.46 -8.54 16.33
CA LYS A 258 -24.41 -7.77 15.50
C LYS A 258 -23.89 -6.38 15.10
N SER A 259 -22.76 -5.95 15.67
CA SER A 259 -22.19 -4.62 15.48
C SER A 259 -20.87 -4.61 14.74
N VAL A 260 -20.27 -5.79 14.50
CA VAL A 260 -19.02 -5.92 13.72
C VAL A 260 -19.30 -6.60 12.40
N ILE A 261 -18.91 -5.95 11.32
CA ILE A 261 -19.09 -6.41 9.95
C ILE A 261 -17.73 -6.76 9.38
N PHE A 262 -17.51 -8.04 9.06
CA PHE A 262 -16.33 -8.53 8.37
C PHE A 262 -16.66 -8.69 6.89
N THR A 263 -16.00 -7.95 6.02
CA THR A 263 -16.26 -8.02 4.57
C THR A 263 -15.36 -9.00 3.83
N GLY A 264 -14.27 -9.47 4.50
CA GLY A 264 -13.20 -10.17 3.83
C GLY A 264 -12.38 -9.25 2.93
N VAL A 265 -11.59 -9.85 2.04
CA VAL A 265 -10.80 -9.13 1.05
C VAL A 265 -11.70 -8.61 -0.06
N ARG A 266 -11.69 -7.29 -0.30
CA ARG A 266 -12.55 -6.62 -1.29
C ARG A 266 -11.72 -5.85 -2.33
N SER A 267 -12.22 -5.79 -3.56
CA SER A 267 -11.65 -4.95 -4.64
C SER A 267 -12.33 -3.58 -4.74
N ASP A 268 -13.51 -3.42 -4.15
CA ASP A 268 -14.36 -2.22 -4.18
C ASP A 268 -14.24 -1.37 -2.90
N VAL A 269 -13.01 -1.23 -2.36
CA VAL A 269 -12.73 -0.49 -1.13
C VAL A 269 -13.28 0.94 -1.17
N ALA A 270 -13.16 1.61 -2.31
CA ALA A 270 -13.69 2.96 -2.52
C ALA A 270 -15.21 3.04 -2.28
N ARG A 271 -15.93 1.99 -2.71
CA ARG A 271 -17.38 1.85 -2.50
C ARG A 271 -17.69 1.60 -1.01
N LEU A 272 -16.93 0.72 -0.35
CA LEU A 272 -17.12 0.41 1.07
C LEU A 272 -16.86 1.63 1.98
N MET A 273 -15.87 2.46 1.66
CA MET A 273 -15.59 3.70 2.40
C MET A 273 -16.74 4.70 2.38
N GLN A 274 -17.66 4.62 1.40
CA GLN A 274 -18.84 5.48 1.40
C GLN A 274 -19.79 5.18 2.58
N ALA A 275 -19.86 3.94 3.06
CA ALA A 275 -20.70 3.55 4.18
C ALA A 275 -20.19 4.04 5.55
N MET A 276 -18.90 4.33 5.66
CA MET A 276 -18.23 4.72 6.90
C MET A 276 -18.58 6.18 7.28
N ASP A 277 -18.49 6.51 8.55
CA ASP A 277 -18.61 7.88 9.08
C ASP A 277 -17.27 8.43 9.57
N ILE A 278 -16.37 7.54 9.99
CA ILE A 278 -15.01 7.85 10.41
C ILE A 278 -14.10 6.67 10.09
N PHE A 279 -12.85 6.97 9.76
CA PHE A 279 -11.81 5.95 9.57
C PHE A 279 -10.89 5.91 10.77
N VAL A 280 -10.62 4.71 11.33
CA VAL A 280 -9.77 4.57 12.52
C VAL A 280 -8.61 3.61 12.24
N MET A 281 -7.39 4.07 12.53
CA MET A 281 -6.17 3.29 12.32
C MET A 281 -5.27 3.27 13.56
N PRO A 282 -5.45 2.32 14.49
CA PRO A 282 -4.67 2.19 15.72
C PRO A 282 -3.39 1.34 15.52
N SER A 283 -2.73 1.48 14.38
CA SER A 283 -1.53 0.70 14.06
C SER A 283 -0.36 1.03 14.99
N TRP A 284 0.44 0.02 15.33
CA TRP A 284 1.66 0.21 16.12
C TRP A 284 2.78 0.92 15.34
N PHE A 285 2.76 0.85 14.04
CA PHE A 285 3.73 1.55 13.18
C PHE A 285 3.27 1.54 11.73
N GLU A 286 3.29 2.70 11.09
CA GLU A 286 3.12 2.86 9.64
C GLU A 286 3.96 4.06 9.16
N GLY A 287 4.44 3.96 7.91
CA GLY A 287 5.03 5.11 7.24
C GLY A 287 3.95 6.05 6.71
N LEU A 288 3.45 5.74 5.52
CA LEU A 288 2.33 6.42 4.88
C LEU A 288 1.37 5.35 4.34
N PRO A 289 0.37 4.94 5.14
CA PRO A 289 -0.56 3.88 4.73
C PRO A 289 -1.50 4.37 3.63
N VAL A 290 -1.57 3.64 2.53
CA VAL A 290 -2.43 3.98 1.38
C VAL A 290 -3.89 4.13 1.80
N SER A 291 -4.38 3.27 2.72
CA SER A 291 -5.76 3.33 3.22
C SER A 291 -6.10 4.64 3.97
N ILE A 292 -5.12 5.33 4.55
CA ILE A 292 -5.34 6.70 5.10
C ILE A 292 -5.50 7.71 3.97
N VAL A 293 -4.72 7.60 2.89
CA VAL A 293 -4.88 8.48 1.71
C VAL A 293 -6.25 8.26 1.07
N GLU A 294 -6.66 6.99 0.95
CA GLU A 294 -7.98 6.59 0.45
C GLU A 294 -9.13 7.14 1.33
N ALA A 295 -8.98 7.08 2.66
CA ALA A 295 -9.96 7.63 3.59
C ALA A 295 -10.08 9.16 3.46
N GLN A 296 -8.96 9.88 3.34
CA GLN A 296 -8.96 11.31 3.10
C GLN A 296 -9.59 11.65 1.75
N ALA A 297 -9.35 10.86 0.68
CA ALA A 297 -10.01 11.03 -0.62
C ALA A 297 -11.52 10.80 -0.54
N ALA A 298 -11.96 9.87 0.32
CA ALA A 298 -13.38 9.65 0.61
C ALA A 298 -14.01 10.76 1.49
N GLY A 299 -13.25 11.77 1.88
CA GLY A 299 -13.68 12.84 2.78
C GLY A 299 -13.95 12.34 4.20
N LEU A 300 -13.43 11.18 4.60
CA LEU A 300 -13.62 10.68 5.96
C LEU A 300 -12.71 11.42 6.93
N PRO A 301 -13.24 11.87 8.08
CA PRO A 301 -12.39 12.20 9.22
C PRO A 301 -11.62 10.95 9.65
N VAL A 302 -10.36 11.12 10.03
CA VAL A 302 -9.47 10.01 10.40
C VAL A 302 -8.99 10.18 11.84
N VAL A 303 -9.03 9.09 12.62
CA VAL A 303 -8.29 9.01 13.89
C VAL A 303 -7.21 7.94 13.73
N ALA A 304 -5.97 8.37 13.85
CA ALA A 304 -4.81 7.53 13.63
C ALA A 304 -3.91 7.50 14.88
N SER A 305 -3.14 6.42 15.09
CA SER A 305 -2.18 6.40 16.18
C SER A 305 -1.02 7.38 15.93
N ASP A 306 -0.46 7.93 17.00
CA ASP A 306 0.71 8.83 17.01
C ASP A 306 2.02 8.17 16.54
N THR A 307 2.00 6.87 16.33
CA THR A 307 3.11 6.08 15.76
C THR A 307 3.09 6.02 14.23
N ILE A 308 2.04 6.53 13.60
CA ILE A 308 1.94 6.74 12.16
C ILE A 308 2.62 8.07 11.80
N SER A 309 3.28 8.14 10.64
CA SER A 309 3.92 9.39 10.22
C SER A 309 2.91 10.53 10.09
N TYR A 310 3.20 11.67 10.70
CA TYR A 310 2.40 12.90 10.56
C TYR A 310 2.33 13.40 9.11
N ASP A 311 3.29 13.02 8.25
CA ASP A 311 3.26 13.29 6.80
C ASP A 311 2.05 12.64 6.10
N SER A 312 1.32 11.74 6.77
CA SER A 312 0.09 11.14 6.23
C SER A 312 -1.11 12.08 6.30
N ASP A 313 -1.06 13.16 7.07
CA ASP A 313 -2.12 14.17 7.10
C ASP A 313 -1.94 15.16 5.94
N LEU A 314 -2.56 14.83 4.81
CA LEU A 314 -2.46 15.57 3.56
C LEU A 314 -3.54 16.66 3.45
N THR A 315 -4.55 16.61 4.31
CA THR A 315 -5.80 17.40 4.16
C THR A 315 -6.25 18.08 5.46
N GLY A 316 -5.51 17.94 6.56
CA GLY A 316 -5.89 18.46 7.87
C GLY A 316 -7.07 17.71 8.52
N THR A 317 -7.38 16.50 8.04
CA THR A 317 -8.52 15.70 8.53
C THR A 317 -8.12 14.52 9.41
N ILE A 318 -6.83 14.43 9.79
CA ILE A 318 -6.34 13.39 10.70
C ILE A 318 -6.14 13.95 12.11
N LEU A 319 -6.71 13.27 13.08
CA LEU A 319 -6.37 13.44 14.48
C LEU A 319 -5.45 12.30 14.92
N PHE A 320 -4.25 12.64 15.38
CA PHE A 320 -3.31 11.67 15.93
C PHE A 320 -3.56 11.49 17.43
N LYS A 321 -3.77 10.23 17.84
CA LYS A 321 -4.06 9.84 19.21
C LYS A 321 -3.02 8.85 19.71
N SER A 322 -2.59 8.98 20.95
CA SER A 322 -1.59 8.04 21.50
C SER A 322 -2.13 6.61 21.49
N ILE A 323 -1.33 5.69 20.95
CA ILE A 323 -1.66 4.25 20.97
C ILE A 323 -1.65 3.65 22.38
N LYS A 324 -1.10 4.37 23.36
CA LYS A 324 -1.05 3.96 24.76
C LYS A 324 -2.29 4.39 25.55
N ASP A 325 -3.10 5.29 24.98
CA ASP A 325 -4.33 5.75 25.62
C ASP A 325 -5.39 4.64 25.64
N SER A 326 -6.32 4.75 26.55
CA SER A 326 -7.39 3.75 26.74
C SER A 326 -8.38 3.73 25.56
N ALA A 327 -9.11 2.63 25.41
CA ALA A 327 -10.20 2.53 24.44
C ALA A 327 -11.31 3.57 24.73
N GLU A 328 -11.53 3.93 26.00
CA GLU A 328 -12.45 4.98 26.40
C GLU A 328 -11.99 6.34 25.87
N ASP A 329 -10.69 6.68 26.00
CA ASP A 329 -10.15 7.95 25.50
C ASP A 329 -10.21 8.02 23.96
N TRP A 330 -9.97 6.90 23.27
CA TRP A 330 -10.13 6.81 21.83
C TRP A 330 -11.59 6.99 21.41
N SER A 331 -12.54 6.38 22.13
CA SER A 331 -13.97 6.48 21.82
C SER A 331 -14.48 7.94 21.96
N LYS A 332 -14.11 8.64 23.00
CA LYS A 332 -14.41 10.07 23.20
C LYS A 332 -13.85 10.92 22.04
N CYS A 333 -12.58 10.71 21.75
CA CYS A 333 -11.86 11.40 20.70
C CYS A 333 -12.50 11.19 19.30
N ILE A 334 -12.96 9.96 19.01
CA ILE A 334 -13.63 9.61 17.75
C ILE A 334 -14.95 10.40 17.60
N LEU A 335 -15.77 10.48 18.64
CA LEU A 335 -17.03 11.20 18.61
C LEU A 335 -16.81 12.70 18.41
N GLU A 336 -15.91 13.30 19.17
CA GLU A 336 -15.57 14.71 19.06
C GLU A 336 -15.00 15.07 17.69
N TRP A 337 -14.13 14.24 17.12
CA TRP A 337 -13.47 14.50 15.84
C TRP A 337 -14.45 14.40 14.66
N LYS A 338 -15.33 13.41 14.70
CA LYS A 338 -16.40 13.24 13.71
C LYS A 338 -17.34 14.46 13.65
N GLU A 339 -17.72 15.02 14.80
CA GLU A 339 -18.61 16.18 14.87
C GLU A 339 -17.98 17.45 14.26
N LYS A 340 -16.65 17.61 14.42
CA LYS A 340 -15.91 18.79 13.96
C LYS A 340 -15.69 18.79 12.44
N ASN A 341 -15.53 17.64 11.80
CA ASN A 341 -14.97 17.58 10.44
C ASN A 341 -15.97 17.29 9.34
N GLY A 342 -17.13 16.74 9.62
CA GLY A 342 -18.08 16.39 8.57
C GLY A 342 -17.47 15.47 7.50
N ARG A 343 -17.79 15.73 6.23
CA ARG A 343 -17.29 14.95 5.08
C ARG A 343 -16.86 15.87 3.93
N PRO A 344 -15.68 16.51 4.04
CA PRO A 344 -15.17 17.46 3.05
C PRO A 344 -14.78 16.75 1.74
N ASN A 345 -14.74 17.52 0.65
CA ASN A 345 -14.16 17.07 -0.60
C ASN A 345 -12.67 17.46 -0.64
N ASN A 346 -11.80 16.50 -0.44
CA ASN A 346 -10.35 16.69 -0.32
C ASN A 346 -9.58 16.30 -1.60
N ILE A 347 -10.28 16.11 -2.72
CA ILE A 347 -9.66 15.59 -3.96
C ILE A 347 -8.57 16.53 -4.48
N GLU A 348 -8.82 17.83 -4.51
CA GLU A 348 -7.85 18.80 -5.05
C GLU A 348 -6.62 18.96 -4.15
N GLU A 349 -6.78 18.87 -2.83
CA GLU A 349 -5.68 18.86 -1.86
C GLU A 349 -4.76 17.66 -2.10
N LEU A 350 -5.34 16.48 -2.27
CA LEU A 350 -4.59 15.25 -2.54
C LEU A 350 -3.88 15.28 -3.90
N LYS A 351 -4.51 15.84 -4.93
CA LYS A 351 -3.87 16.06 -6.24
C LYS A 351 -2.68 16.99 -6.13
N LYS A 352 -2.84 18.12 -5.42
CA LYS A 352 -1.74 19.09 -5.17
C LYS A 352 -0.61 18.46 -4.38
N ALA A 353 -0.93 17.59 -3.41
CA ALA A 353 0.08 16.82 -2.66
C ALA A 353 0.73 15.69 -3.49
N GLY A 354 0.30 15.47 -4.75
CA GLY A 354 0.89 14.49 -5.65
C GLY A 354 0.43 13.05 -5.40
N PHE A 355 -0.72 12.85 -4.76
CA PHE A 355 -1.27 11.52 -4.48
C PHE A 355 -2.35 11.07 -5.48
N ASP A 356 -2.53 11.77 -6.59
CA ASP A 356 -3.37 11.31 -7.69
C ASP A 356 -2.59 10.36 -8.63
N SER A 357 -3.17 9.21 -8.93
CA SER A 357 -2.55 8.19 -9.79
C SER A 357 -2.21 8.71 -11.19
N LYS A 358 -3.00 9.63 -11.75
CA LYS A 358 -2.72 10.23 -13.07
C LYS A 358 -1.42 11.03 -13.07
N THR A 359 -1.14 11.77 -11.99
CA THR A 359 0.12 12.51 -11.83
C THR A 359 1.29 11.54 -11.69
N THR A 360 1.14 10.50 -10.87
CA THR A 360 2.15 9.46 -10.69
C THR A 360 2.43 8.72 -12.01
N VAL A 361 1.38 8.36 -12.76
CA VAL A 361 1.53 7.72 -14.08
C VAL A 361 2.31 8.61 -15.03
N LYS A 362 1.96 9.89 -15.14
CA LYS A 362 2.68 10.84 -16.03
C LYS A 362 4.16 10.93 -15.68
N GLN A 363 4.50 10.99 -14.40
CA GLN A 363 5.89 10.99 -13.93
C GLN A 363 6.62 9.70 -14.32
N LEU A 364 6.01 8.53 -14.08
CA LEU A 364 6.61 7.24 -14.41
C LEU A 364 6.74 7.01 -15.93
N VAL A 365 5.75 7.41 -16.71
CA VAL A 365 5.82 7.33 -18.19
C VAL A 365 7.03 8.10 -18.72
N ASN A 366 7.25 9.34 -18.24
CA ASN A 366 8.42 10.13 -18.64
C ASN A 366 9.73 9.41 -18.32
N ILE A 367 9.82 8.77 -17.16
CA ILE A 367 10.99 7.98 -16.76
C ILE A 367 11.16 6.76 -17.68
N TYR A 368 10.08 6.01 -17.95
CA TYR A 368 10.13 4.79 -18.80
C TYR A 368 10.60 5.07 -20.22
N ILE A 369 10.23 6.23 -20.78
CA ILE A 369 10.64 6.61 -22.14
C ILE A 369 11.96 7.39 -22.20
N GLY A 370 12.62 7.59 -21.05
CA GLY A 370 13.94 8.23 -20.97
C GLY A 370 13.93 9.75 -21.15
N ASN A 371 12.84 10.42 -20.80
CA ASN A 371 12.70 11.88 -20.88
C ASN A 371 13.07 12.62 -19.57
N VAL A 372 13.64 11.93 -18.59
CA VAL A 372 14.02 12.50 -17.26
C VAL A 372 15.44 12.05 -16.92
#